data_0ce503d508010f61e3c2e76dbfba8050
#
_entry.id   0ce503d508010f61e3c2e76dbfba8050
#
_cell.length_a   1.000
_cell.length_b   1.000
_cell.length_c   1.000
_cell.angle_alpha   90.00
_cell.angle_beta   90.00
_cell.angle_gamma   90.00
#
_symmetry.space_group_name_H-M   'P 1'
#
loop_
_entity.id
_entity.type
_entity.pdbx_description
1 polymer ?
#
loop_
_entity_poly.entity_id
_entity_poly.type
_entity_poly.pdbx_seq_one_letter_code
_entity_poly.pdbx_strand_id
1 'polypeptide(L)'
;MMKATVVKIIPFSCVDGPGNRTAIFLQGCNINCKYCHNPETRGAHNPEATEMTVEEVMERVKKQVPFIRGITVSGGECMLHPQFVQAIFEQAKPLGLTTLIDSNGTIPFERYPELMAVTDGVMLDIKAMNREDHIKITDHDNDTVLANAKFLAECGKLYEVRSVIVPGLYNGDKNADALIEFLEPLHKLSDFRIKLITYRPNGVREEYAIYKQPSKVFMQRLGERFREHGFEVVIV
;
A
#
# COMPACT_ATOMS: atom_id res chain seq x y z
N MET A 1 4.56 -5.14 27.10
CA MET A 1 3.58 -5.28 25.99
C MET A 1 4.05 -4.42 24.84
N MET A 2 4.02 -4.95 23.63
CA MET A 2 4.40 -4.22 22.40
C MET A 2 3.31 -3.22 22.05
N LYS A 3 3.69 -1.99 21.70
CA LYS A 3 2.78 -0.90 21.38
C LYS A 3 3.20 -0.21 20.09
N ALA A 4 2.22 0.38 19.39
CA ALA A 4 2.44 1.31 18.30
C ALA A 4 1.38 2.41 18.35
N THR A 5 1.68 3.54 17.71
CA THR A 5 0.73 4.63 17.57
C THR A 5 -0.22 4.33 16.40
N VAL A 6 -1.50 4.18 16.70
CA VAL A 6 -2.58 3.88 15.75
C VAL A 6 -3.37 5.16 15.48
N VAL A 7 -3.44 5.55 14.22
CA VAL A 7 -4.20 6.74 13.79
C VAL A 7 -5.69 6.44 13.78
N LYS A 8 -6.06 5.33 13.14
CA LYS A 8 -7.46 4.89 13.07
C LYS A 8 -7.56 3.40 12.81
N ILE A 9 -8.68 2.83 13.19
CA ILE A 9 -9.10 1.50 12.80
C ILE A 9 -10.44 1.64 12.10
N ILE A 10 -10.52 1.27 10.83
CA ILE A 10 -11.77 1.22 10.06
C ILE A 10 -12.33 -0.20 10.20
N PRO A 11 -13.46 -0.38 10.88
CA PRO A 11 -14.02 -1.71 11.17
C PRO A 11 -14.34 -2.49 9.88
N PHE A 12 -14.88 -1.80 8.87
CA PHE A 12 -15.32 -2.38 7.61
C PHE A 12 -14.82 -1.55 6.44
N SER A 13 -13.91 -2.10 5.66
CA SER A 13 -13.41 -1.48 4.43
C SER A 13 -13.44 -2.48 3.28
N CYS A 14 -13.96 -2.04 2.14
CA CYS A 14 -13.93 -2.76 0.86
C CYS A 14 -12.91 -2.16 -0.13
N VAL A 15 -12.12 -1.17 0.32
CA VAL A 15 -11.15 -0.46 -0.54
C VAL A 15 -9.69 -0.73 -0.15
N ASP A 16 -9.48 -1.24 1.06
CA ASP A 16 -8.15 -1.54 1.61
C ASP A 16 -7.74 -3.01 1.43
N GLY A 17 -8.10 -3.60 0.29
CA GLY A 17 -7.83 -4.98 -0.08
C GLY A 17 -9.08 -5.72 -0.53
N PRO A 18 -8.98 -7.05 -0.80
CA PRO A 18 -10.11 -7.85 -1.27
C PRO A 18 -11.11 -8.15 -0.15
N GLY A 19 -12.37 -8.12 -0.52
CA GLY A 19 -13.48 -8.41 0.39
C GLY A 19 -13.67 -7.32 1.44
N ASN A 20 -14.41 -7.65 2.50
CA ASN A 20 -14.60 -6.74 3.63
C ASN A 20 -13.51 -6.99 4.69
N ARG A 21 -12.79 -5.95 5.08
CA ARG A 21 -11.62 -6.04 5.96
C ARG A 21 -11.66 -5.00 7.08
N THR A 22 -11.05 -5.30 8.21
CA THR A 22 -10.66 -4.24 9.13
C THR A 22 -9.34 -3.64 8.68
N ALA A 23 -9.30 -2.33 8.44
CA ALA A 23 -8.09 -1.62 8.07
C ALA A 23 -7.52 -0.87 9.28
N ILE A 24 -6.24 -1.08 9.57
CA ILE A 24 -5.50 -0.52 10.71
C ILE A 24 -4.45 0.43 10.15
N PHE A 25 -4.49 1.70 10.55
CA PHE A 25 -3.58 2.74 10.06
C PHE A 25 -2.62 3.15 11.17
N LEU A 26 -1.32 2.89 10.97
CA LEU A 26 -0.26 3.24 11.90
C LEU A 26 0.29 4.65 11.62
N GLN A 27 0.81 5.29 12.65
CA GLN A 27 1.46 6.59 12.58
C GLN A 27 2.92 6.48 12.18
N GLY A 28 3.39 7.47 11.40
CA GLY A 28 4.77 7.58 10.95
C GLY A 28 4.94 7.12 9.49
N CYS A 29 5.72 7.89 8.73
CA CYS A 29 6.10 7.54 7.36
C CYS A 29 7.50 8.06 7.09
N ASN A 30 8.30 7.25 6.41
CA ASN A 30 9.68 7.57 6.05
C ASN A 30 9.84 8.25 4.69
N ILE A 31 8.74 8.46 3.94
CA ILE A 31 8.75 9.18 2.66
C ILE A 31 7.82 10.38 2.65
N ASN A 32 8.04 11.32 1.73
CA ASN A 32 7.32 12.58 1.64
C ASN A 32 6.48 12.69 0.36
N CYS A 33 5.56 11.74 0.14
CA CYS A 33 4.73 11.79 -1.07
C CYS A 33 4.00 13.11 -1.22
N LYS A 34 4.22 13.79 -2.35
CA LYS A 34 3.57 15.10 -2.66
C LYS A 34 2.05 14.98 -2.75
N TYR A 35 1.55 13.84 -3.20
CA TYR A 35 0.11 13.57 -3.33
C TYR A 35 -0.46 12.71 -2.18
N CYS A 36 0.17 12.70 -1.01
CA CYS A 36 -0.32 11.92 0.12
C CYS A 36 -1.73 12.37 0.53
N HIS A 37 -2.68 11.42 0.60
CA HIS A 37 -4.05 11.67 1.02
C HIS A 37 -4.26 11.58 2.54
N ASN A 38 -3.24 11.09 3.27
CA ASN A 38 -3.24 11.01 4.72
C ASN A 38 -1.98 11.69 5.29
N PRO A 39 -1.75 12.98 4.99
CA PRO A 39 -0.53 13.67 5.41
C PRO A 39 -0.38 13.74 6.93
N GLU A 40 -1.48 13.65 7.68
CA GLU A 40 -1.51 13.59 9.14
C GLU A 40 -0.85 12.33 9.71
N THR A 41 -0.79 11.25 8.93
CA THR A 41 -0.15 9.99 9.35
C THR A 41 1.37 10.02 9.24
N ARG A 42 1.97 11.05 8.61
CA ARG A 42 3.40 11.08 8.29
C ARG A 42 4.28 11.49 9.47
N GLY A 43 3.85 12.48 10.24
CA GLY A 43 4.63 13.03 11.34
C GLY A 43 4.80 12.05 12.50
N ALA A 44 5.72 12.38 13.40
CA ALA A 44 5.90 11.61 14.63
C ALA A 44 4.76 11.84 15.65
N HIS A 45 4.00 12.91 15.48
CA HIS A 45 2.92 13.28 16.39
C HIS A 45 1.64 13.61 15.62
N ASN A 46 0.55 13.03 16.08
CA ASN A 46 -0.80 13.30 15.63
C ASN A 46 -1.73 13.27 16.86
N PRO A 47 -2.40 14.36 17.20
CA PRO A 47 -3.25 14.43 18.40
C PRO A 47 -4.45 13.48 18.37
N GLU A 48 -4.85 13.01 17.19
CA GLU A 48 -5.96 12.05 17.02
C GLU A 48 -5.49 10.59 17.13
N ALA A 49 -4.17 10.35 17.08
CA ALA A 49 -3.61 9.02 17.17
C ALA A 49 -3.48 8.56 18.63
N THR A 50 -3.64 7.26 18.85
CA THR A 50 -3.60 6.64 20.18
C THR A 50 -2.53 5.58 20.22
N GLU A 51 -1.70 5.56 21.26
CA GLU A 51 -0.80 4.45 21.53
C GLU A 51 -1.63 3.22 21.96
N MET A 52 -1.51 2.13 21.21
CA MET A 52 -2.29 0.90 21.42
C MET A 52 -1.37 -0.32 21.50
N THR A 53 -1.73 -1.26 22.37
CA THR A 53 -1.13 -2.60 22.38
C THR A 53 -1.70 -3.48 21.29
N VAL A 54 -1.04 -4.59 20.99
CA VAL A 54 -1.55 -5.61 20.04
C VAL A 54 -2.92 -6.14 20.52
N GLU A 55 -3.07 -6.38 21.81
CA GLU A 55 -4.29 -6.88 22.43
C GLU A 55 -5.46 -5.91 22.23
N GLU A 56 -5.24 -4.61 22.46
CA GLU A 56 -6.26 -3.57 22.28
C GLU A 56 -6.71 -3.44 20.81
N VAL A 57 -5.76 -3.55 19.87
CA VAL A 57 -6.10 -3.60 18.43
C VAL A 57 -6.92 -4.84 18.12
N MET A 58 -6.47 -6.02 18.58
CA MET A 58 -7.15 -7.28 18.30
C MET A 58 -8.52 -7.41 18.98
N GLU A 59 -8.73 -6.76 20.13
CA GLU A 59 -10.09 -6.67 20.72
C GLU A 59 -11.08 -5.95 19.79
N ARG A 60 -10.61 -4.90 19.09
CA ARG A 60 -11.44 -4.20 18.09
C ARG A 60 -11.67 -5.08 16.86
N VAL A 61 -10.66 -5.78 16.38
CA VAL A 61 -10.76 -6.70 15.24
C VAL A 61 -11.73 -7.85 15.54
N LYS A 62 -11.62 -8.51 16.71
CA LYS A 62 -12.45 -9.65 17.13
C LYS A 62 -13.95 -9.35 17.09
N LYS A 63 -14.34 -8.10 17.39
CA LYS A 63 -15.76 -7.68 17.31
C LYS A 63 -16.30 -7.70 15.88
N GLN A 64 -15.42 -7.71 14.87
CA GLN A 64 -15.78 -7.65 13.45
C GLN A 64 -15.68 -9.03 12.76
N VAL A 65 -15.09 -10.03 13.40
CA VAL A 65 -14.80 -11.36 12.81
C VAL A 65 -15.97 -11.96 12.02
N PRO A 66 -17.25 -11.90 12.47
CA PRO A 66 -18.34 -12.48 11.70
C PRO A 66 -18.60 -11.79 10.35
N PHE A 67 -18.09 -10.58 10.15
CA PHE A 67 -18.41 -9.73 9.00
C PHE A 67 -17.22 -9.42 8.10
N ILE A 68 -16.01 -9.81 8.49
CA ILE A 68 -14.78 -9.53 7.74
C ILE A 68 -14.10 -10.82 7.28
N ARG A 69 -13.40 -10.71 6.14
CA ARG A 69 -12.58 -11.82 5.62
C ARG A 69 -11.10 -11.69 6.00
N GLY A 70 -10.71 -10.55 6.51
CA GLY A 70 -9.31 -10.32 6.87
C GLY A 70 -9.05 -8.95 7.46
N ILE A 71 -7.79 -8.69 7.67
CA ILE A 71 -7.27 -7.41 8.12
C ILE A 71 -6.24 -6.87 7.13
N THR A 72 -6.13 -5.55 7.06
CA THR A 72 -5.05 -4.86 6.35
C THR A 72 -4.37 -3.91 7.32
N VAL A 73 -3.05 -3.94 7.38
CA VAL A 73 -2.28 -2.93 8.10
C VAL A 73 -1.61 -2.00 7.10
N SER A 74 -1.86 -0.71 7.27
CA SER A 74 -1.42 0.41 6.45
C SER A 74 -1.03 1.60 7.34
N GLY A 75 -1.21 2.83 6.89
CA GLY A 75 -1.00 4.03 7.70
C GLY A 75 -0.17 5.06 6.98
N GLY A 76 0.85 5.62 7.64
CA GLY A 76 1.97 6.28 6.99
C GLY A 76 2.80 5.22 6.27
N GLU A 77 3.61 4.46 7.03
CA GLU A 77 4.29 3.25 6.57
C GLU A 77 4.30 2.21 7.70
N CYS A 78 3.53 1.15 7.54
CA CYS A 78 3.37 0.13 8.58
C CYS A 78 4.65 -0.70 8.81
N MET A 79 5.52 -0.81 7.81
CA MET A 79 6.81 -1.49 7.93
C MET A 79 7.84 -0.76 8.80
N LEU A 80 7.53 0.44 9.32
CA LEU A 80 8.29 1.04 10.42
C LEU A 80 8.06 0.30 11.76
N HIS A 81 7.01 -0.52 11.85
CA HIS A 81 6.62 -1.29 13.04
C HIS A 81 6.44 -2.78 12.72
N PRO A 82 7.42 -3.46 12.08
CA PRO A 82 7.22 -4.80 11.52
C PRO A 82 6.88 -5.85 12.59
N GLN A 83 7.46 -5.75 13.80
CA GLN A 83 7.17 -6.67 14.89
C GLN A 83 5.74 -6.50 15.42
N PHE A 84 5.21 -5.25 15.44
CA PHE A 84 3.84 -4.98 15.84
C PHE A 84 2.85 -5.53 14.80
N VAL A 85 3.15 -5.36 13.51
CA VAL A 85 2.36 -5.94 12.42
C VAL A 85 2.36 -7.46 12.49
N GLN A 86 3.53 -8.08 12.71
CA GLN A 86 3.67 -9.52 12.89
C GLN A 86 2.78 -10.02 14.03
N ALA A 87 2.87 -9.43 15.22
CA ALA A 87 2.10 -9.85 16.38
C ALA A 87 0.57 -9.72 16.17
N ILE A 88 0.11 -8.70 15.43
CA ILE A 88 -1.29 -8.59 15.01
C ILE A 88 -1.67 -9.75 14.08
N PHE A 89 -0.83 -10.07 13.10
CA PHE A 89 -1.10 -11.11 12.12
C PHE A 89 -1.09 -12.50 12.76
N GLU A 90 -0.17 -12.77 13.67
CA GLU A 90 -0.12 -14.01 14.46
C GLU A 90 -1.43 -14.24 15.24
N GLN A 91 -2.04 -13.18 15.79
CA GLN A 91 -3.33 -13.27 16.47
C GLN A 91 -4.53 -13.34 15.51
N ALA A 92 -4.40 -12.82 14.29
CA ALA A 92 -5.46 -12.84 13.29
C ALA A 92 -5.59 -14.20 12.58
N LYS A 93 -4.48 -14.91 12.36
CA LYS A 93 -4.47 -16.21 11.66
C LYS A 93 -5.36 -17.27 12.32
N PRO A 94 -5.32 -17.48 13.65
CA PRO A 94 -6.20 -18.45 14.32
C PRO A 94 -7.70 -18.10 14.22
N LEU A 95 -8.03 -16.84 13.92
CA LEU A 95 -9.42 -16.40 13.69
C LEU A 95 -9.91 -16.66 12.25
N GLY A 96 -9.09 -17.29 11.40
CA GLY A 96 -9.39 -17.52 9.99
C GLY A 96 -9.33 -16.27 9.11
N LEU A 97 -8.69 -15.19 9.59
CA LEU A 97 -8.60 -13.94 8.86
C LEU A 97 -7.38 -13.94 7.94
N THR A 98 -7.56 -13.45 6.72
CA THR A 98 -6.44 -13.15 5.82
C THR A 98 -5.74 -11.85 6.25
N THR A 99 -4.43 -11.79 6.05
CA THR A 99 -3.54 -10.72 6.53
C THR A 99 -2.85 -10.04 5.36
N LEU A 100 -3.07 -8.74 5.20
CA LEU A 100 -2.46 -7.94 4.14
C LEU A 100 -1.67 -6.77 4.68
N ILE A 101 -0.53 -6.52 4.06
CA ILE A 101 0.29 -5.32 4.25
C ILE A 101 0.02 -4.36 3.09
N ASP A 102 -0.17 -3.09 3.39
CA ASP A 102 -0.23 -1.98 2.43
C ASP A 102 0.96 -1.06 2.69
N SER A 103 1.95 -1.07 1.80
CA SER A 103 3.27 -0.48 2.04
C SER A 103 3.78 0.34 0.86
N ASN A 104 4.56 1.37 1.18
CA ASN A 104 5.33 2.14 0.21
C ASN A 104 6.58 1.40 -0.31
N GLY A 105 6.91 0.25 0.26
CA GLY A 105 7.98 -0.65 -0.19
C GLY A 105 9.40 -0.17 0.05
N THR A 106 9.65 0.86 0.85
CA THR A 106 11.01 1.38 1.09
C THR A 106 11.79 0.62 2.15
N ILE A 107 11.15 -0.33 2.85
CA ILE A 107 11.79 -1.19 3.86
C ILE A 107 11.88 -2.62 3.30
N PRO A 108 13.07 -3.25 3.29
CA PRO A 108 13.25 -4.58 2.72
C PRO A 108 12.43 -5.65 3.47
N PHE A 109 11.48 -6.30 2.78
CA PHE A 109 10.64 -7.37 3.35
C PHE A 109 11.44 -8.62 3.69
N GLU A 110 12.49 -8.92 2.94
CA GLU A 110 13.38 -10.08 3.15
C GLU A 110 14.01 -10.13 4.55
N ARG A 111 14.09 -8.98 5.24
CA ARG A 111 14.62 -8.88 6.61
C ARG A 111 13.66 -9.36 7.68
N TYR A 112 12.41 -9.66 7.34
CA TYR A 112 11.34 -9.99 8.28
C TYR A 112 10.65 -11.32 7.91
N PRO A 113 11.39 -12.45 7.88
CA PRO A 113 10.86 -13.74 7.44
C PRO A 113 9.68 -14.23 8.32
N GLU A 114 9.69 -13.94 9.62
CA GLU A 114 8.61 -14.31 10.54
C GLU A 114 7.32 -13.53 10.23
N LEU A 115 7.42 -12.23 9.92
CA LEU A 115 6.29 -11.43 9.45
C LEU A 115 5.76 -11.97 8.10
N MET A 116 6.67 -12.29 7.18
CA MET A 116 6.30 -12.83 5.88
C MET A 116 5.62 -14.19 5.98
N ALA A 117 5.97 -15.02 6.96
CA ALA A 117 5.33 -16.31 7.19
C ALA A 117 3.83 -16.18 7.56
N VAL A 118 3.45 -15.10 8.24
CA VAL A 118 2.07 -14.81 8.67
C VAL A 118 1.34 -13.80 7.77
N THR A 119 1.99 -13.32 6.71
CA THR A 119 1.43 -12.40 5.71
C THR A 119 0.87 -13.18 4.53
N ASP A 120 -0.39 -12.97 4.15
CA ASP A 120 -0.99 -13.60 2.98
C ASP A 120 -0.70 -12.82 1.68
N GLY A 121 -0.50 -11.51 1.77
CA GLY A 121 -0.15 -10.71 0.59
C GLY A 121 0.24 -9.29 0.94
N VAL A 122 0.92 -8.66 -0.01
CA VAL A 122 1.37 -7.27 0.08
C VAL A 122 0.78 -6.47 -1.08
N MET A 123 0.18 -5.35 -0.76
CA MET A 123 -0.20 -4.30 -1.71
C MET A 123 0.94 -3.29 -1.73
N LEU A 124 1.67 -3.26 -2.83
CA LEU A 124 2.91 -2.49 -2.96
C LEU A 124 2.70 -1.25 -3.81
N ASP A 125 3.04 -0.10 -3.26
CA ASP A 125 3.02 1.16 -3.99
C ASP A 125 4.30 1.36 -4.81
N ILE A 126 4.22 1.33 -6.15
CA ILE A 126 5.29 1.81 -7.03
C ILE A 126 4.90 3.21 -7.54
N LYS A 127 5.50 4.22 -6.92
CA LYS A 127 5.12 5.62 -7.13
C LYS A 127 5.59 6.16 -8.49
N ALA A 128 6.79 5.76 -8.93
CA ALA A 128 7.31 5.94 -10.28
C ALA A 128 8.41 4.92 -10.56
N MET A 129 8.55 4.51 -11.83
CA MET A 129 9.63 3.63 -12.29
C MET A 129 10.94 4.39 -12.50
N ASN A 130 10.86 5.61 -13.05
CA ASN A 130 12.03 6.46 -13.17
C ASN A 130 12.47 6.93 -11.79
N ARG A 131 13.76 6.74 -11.47
CA ARG A 131 14.35 7.05 -10.17
C ARG A 131 14.25 8.55 -9.82
N GLU A 132 14.49 9.43 -10.79
CA GLU A 132 14.42 10.89 -10.59
C GLU A 132 12.96 11.33 -10.32
N ASP A 133 12.01 10.79 -11.09
CA ASP A 133 10.58 11.04 -10.85
C ASP A 133 10.16 10.52 -9.46
N HIS A 134 10.64 9.34 -9.05
CA HIS A 134 10.33 8.80 -7.72
C HIS A 134 10.88 9.71 -6.61
N ILE A 135 12.13 10.16 -6.72
CA ILE A 135 12.72 11.12 -5.76
C ILE A 135 11.94 12.44 -5.77
N LYS A 136 11.60 12.95 -6.96
CA LYS A 136 10.79 14.18 -7.09
C LYS A 136 9.43 14.05 -6.41
N ILE A 137 8.82 12.87 -6.43
CA ILE A 137 7.49 12.60 -5.85
C ILE A 137 7.56 12.39 -4.34
N THR A 138 8.60 11.69 -3.85
CA THR A 138 8.62 11.09 -2.51
C THR A 138 9.77 11.55 -1.61
N ASP A 139 10.75 12.25 -2.17
CA ASP A 139 12.06 12.56 -1.56
C ASP A 139 12.90 11.29 -1.25
N HIS A 140 12.58 10.14 -1.89
CA HIS A 140 13.24 8.85 -1.70
C HIS A 140 13.43 8.14 -3.04
N ASP A 141 14.50 7.34 -3.21
CA ASP A 141 14.65 6.51 -4.40
C ASP A 141 13.73 5.28 -4.39
N ASN A 142 13.72 4.54 -5.52
CA ASN A 142 12.87 3.37 -5.69
C ASN A 142 13.64 2.04 -5.72
N ASP A 143 14.94 2.02 -5.44
CA ASP A 143 15.76 0.82 -5.57
C ASP A 143 15.22 -0.32 -4.68
N THR A 144 14.95 -0.03 -3.40
CA THR A 144 14.38 -1.00 -2.47
C THR A 144 12.95 -1.39 -2.86
N VAL A 145 12.14 -0.44 -3.36
CA VAL A 145 10.77 -0.71 -3.79
C VAL A 145 10.74 -1.74 -4.92
N LEU A 146 11.61 -1.57 -5.93
CA LEU A 146 11.71 -2.50 -7.05
C LEU A 146 12.30 -3.85 -6.65
N ALA A 147 13.27 -3.87 -5.72
CA ALA A 147 13.78 -5.11 -5.15
C ALA A 147 12.69 -5.87 -4.38
N ASN A 148 11.87 -5.16 -3.59
CA ASN A 148 10.73 -5.74 -2.89
C ASN A 148 9.67 -6.31 -3.83
N ALA A 149 9.37 -5.63 -4.95
CA ALA A 149 8.43 -6.17 -5.94
C ALA A 149 8.89 -7.55 -6.46
N LYS A 150 10.19 -7.70 -6.78
CA LYS A 150 10.78 -8.98 -7.20
C LYS A 150 10.69 -10.03 -6.11
N PHE A 151 11.18 -9.72 -4.91
CA PHE A 151 11.15 -10.63 -3.76
C PHE A 151 9.73 -11.11 -3.46
N LEU A 152 8.75 -10.20 -3.41
CA LEU A 152 7.36 -10.53 -3.12
C LEU A 152 6.72 -11.40 -4.22
N ALA A 153 7.06 -11.17 -5.49
CA ALA A 153 6.61 -12.02 -6.59
C ALA A 153 7.21 -13.43 -6.50
N GLU A 154 8.52 -13.53 -6.23
CA GLU A 154 9.22 -14.81 -6.05
C GLU A 154 8.66 -15.64 -4.88
N CYS A 155 8.24 -14.96 -3.80
CA CYS A 155 7.61 -15.60 -2.65
C CYS A 155 6.09 -15.86 -2.81
N GLY A 156 5.47 -15.45 -3.94
CA GLY A 156 4.02 -15.51 -4.15
C GLY A 156 3.22 -14.63 -3.18
N LYS A 157 3.82 -13.54 -2.70
CA LYS A 157 3.20 -12.60 -1.73
C LYS A 157 2.87 -11.23 -2.34
N LEU A 158 3.25 -10.96 -3.59
CA LEU A 158 2.81 -9.75 -4.28
C LEU A 158 1.33 -9.90 -4.65
N TYR A 159 0.47 -9.18 -3.97
CA TYR A 159 -0.98 -9.26 -4.20
C TYR A 159 -1.48 -8.19 -5.17
N GLU A 160 -1.00 -6.95 -5.02
CA GLU A 160 -1.43 -5.81 -5.82
C GLU A 160 -0.29 -4.81 -5.97
N VAL A 161 -0.03 -4.34 -7.18
CA VAL A 161 0.84 -3.19 -7.43
C VAL A 161 -0.04 -1.96 -7.62
N ARG A 162 0.25 -0.90 -6.88
CA ARG A 162 -0.50 0.35 -6.87
C ARG A 162 0.31 1.49 -7.48
N SER A 163 -0.31 2.28 -8.33
CA SER A 163 0.29 3.51 -8.88
C SER A 163 -0.74 4.64 -8.93
N VAL A 164 -0.40 5.78 -8.31
CA VAL A 164 -1.24 6.98 -8.33
C VAL A 164 -0.88 7.82 -9.54
N ILE A 165 -1.83 8.08 -10.42
CA ILE A 165 -1.62 8.83 -11.65
C ILE A 165 -1.86 10.32 -11.42
N VAL A 166 -0.79 11.13 -11.53
CA VAL A 166 -0.79 12.58 -11.25
C VAL A 166 -0.27 13.36 -12.46
N PRO A 167 -1.15 13.79 -13.37
CA PRO A 167 -0.75 14.60 -14.53
C PRO A 167 -0.05 15.89 -14.11
N GLY A 168 1.08 16.18 -14.77
CA GLY A 168 1.90 17.36 -14.49
C GLY A 168 2.96 17.17 -13.40
N LEU A 169 2.87 16.11 -12.58
CA LEU A 169 3.92 15.76 -11.63
C LEU A 169 4.98 14.87 -12.31
N TYR A 170 4.57 13.90 -13.09
CA TYR A 170 5.42 13.01 -13.89
C TYR A 170 4.67 12.54 -15.15
N ASN A 171 5.38 11.85 -16.07
CA ASN A 171 4.78 11.34 -17.30
C ASN A 171 4.11 9.98 -17.06
N GLY A 172 2.76 9.97 -16.95
CA GLY A 172 1.98 8.77 -16.68
C GLY A 172 2.07 7.71 -17.78
N ASP A 173 2.17 8.09 -19.06
CA ASP A 173 2.32 7.14 -20.18
C ASP A 173 3.66 6.41 -20.12
N LYS A 174 4.77 7.15 -19.99
CA LYS A 174 6.11 6.55 -19.86
C LYS A 174 6.24 5.68 -18.61
N ASN A 175 5.60 6.11 -17.51
CA ASN A 175 5.60 5.33 -16.29
C ASN A 175 4.83 4.02 -16.44
N ALA A 176 3.69 4.04 -17.16
CA ALA A 176 2.91 2.83 -17.45
C ALA A 176 3.71 1.83 -18.31
N ASP A 177 4.41 2.32 -19.36
CA ASP A 177 5.27 1.47 -20.19
C ASP A 177 6.38 0.81 -19.38
N ALA A 178 7.08 1.59 -18.56
CA ALA A 178 8.15 1.08 -17.72
C ALA A 178 7.64 0.11 -16.62
N LEU A 179 6.43 0.34 -16.07
CA LEU A 179 5.79 -0.58 -15.14
C LEU A 179 5.45 -1.90 -15.82
N ILE A 180 4.88 -1.88 -17.02
CA ILE A 180 4.53 -3.08 -17.78
C ILE A 180 5.80 -3.89 -18.05
N GLU A 181 6.83 -3.27 -18.62
CA GLU A 181 8.10 -3.93 -18.91
C GLU A 181 8.73 -4.59 -17.66
N PHE A 182 8.68 -3.90 -16.53
CA PHE A 182 9.23 -4.41 -15.27
C PHE A 182 8.39 -5.52 -14.66
N LEU A 183 7.05 -5.42 -14.71
CA LEU A 183 6.13 -6.33 -14.01
C LEU A 183 5.76 -7.57 -14.82
N GLU A 184 5.85 -7.53 -16.15
CA GLU A 184 5.50 -8.67 -17.02
C GLU A 184 6.29 -9.96 -16.68
N PRO A 185 7.62 -9.94 -16.47
CA PRO A 185 8.33 -11.14 -16.02
C PRO A 185 7.93 -11.58 -14.61
N LEU A 186 7.56 -10.67 -13.71
CA LEU A 186 7.14 -10.99 -12.35
C LEU A 186 5.74 -11.60 -12.32
N HIS A 187 4.87 -11.22 -13.25
CA HIS A 187 3.52 -11.77 -13.38
C HIS A 187 3.51 -13.27 -13.75
N LYS A 188 4.60 -13.76 -14.37
CA LYS A 188 4.80 -15.18 -14.63
C LYS A 188 5.15 -15.99 -13.37
N LEU A 189 5.61 -15.32 -12.31
CA LEU A 189 5.99 -15.94 -11.04
C LEU A 189 4.85 -15.91 -10.01
N SER A 190 4.02 -14.90 -10.06
CA SER A 190 2.97 -14.66 -9.07
C SER A 190 1.78 -13.98 -9.72
N ASP A 191 0.58 -14.41 -9.36
CA ASP A 191 -0.66 -13.78 -9.83
C ASP A 191 -0.98 -12.57 -8.95
N PHE A 192 -0.79 -11.36 -9.49
CA PHE A 192 -1.10 -10.10 -8.84
C PHE A 192 -1.79 -9.15 -9.82
N ARG A 193 -2.54 -8.22 -9.29
CA ARG A 193 -3.26 -7.22 -10.09
C ARG A 193 -2.61 -5.84 -10.02
N ILE A 194 -2.98 -4.99 -10.96
CA ILE A 194 -2.58 -3.59 -11.02
C ILE A 194 -3.73 -2.71 -10.54
N LYS A 195 -3.46 -1.79 -9.62
CA LYS A 195 -4.43 -0.78 -9.21
C LYS A 195 -3.94 0.61 -9.60
N LEU A 196 -4.59 1.18 -10.60
CA LEU A 196 -4.37 2.57 -11.02
C LEU A 196 -5.28 3.49 -10.21
N ILE A 197 -4.67 4.36 -9.43
CA ILE A 197 -5.39 5.26 -8.54
C ILE A 197 -5.43 6.65 -9.16
N THR A 198 -6.64 7.16 -9.33
CA THR A 198 -6.88 8.51 -9.81
C THR A 198 -6.48 9.52 -8.74
N TYR A 199 -5.50 10.38 -9.01
CA TYR A 199 -5.19 11.49 -8.12
C TYR A 199 -6.41 12.37 -7.89
N ARG A 200 -6.61 12.79 -6.64
CA ARG A 200 -7.63 13.75 -6.22
C ARG A 200 -6.97 14.81 -5.35
N PRO A 201 -7.23 16.11 -5.55
CA PRO A 201 -6.59 17.17 -4.75
C PRO A 201 -7.10 17.23 -3.30
N ASN A 202 -8.30 16.71 -3.02
CA ASN A 202 -8.90 16.74 -1.68
C ASN A 202 -8.13 15.84 -0.71
N GLY A 203 -7.75 16.36 0.44
CA GLY A 203 -6.97 15.66 1.46
C GLY A 203 -5.45 15.72 1.25
N VAL A 204 -5.00 16.21 0.10
CA VAL A 204 -3.59 16.46 -0.18
C VAL A 204 -3.17 17.80 0.45
N ARG A 205 -1.90 17.92 0.85
CA ARG A 205 -1.33 19.17 1.34
C ARG A 205 -1.55 20.30 0.34
N GLU A 206 -1.87 21.49 0.81
CA GLU A 206 -2.31 22.64 -0.02
C GLU A 206 -1.29 22.97 -1.13
N GLU A 207 0.02 22.95 -0.82
CA GLU A 207 1.09 23.22 -1.78
C GLU A 207 1.16 22.20 -2.94
N TYR A 208 0.53 21.03 -2.80
CA TYR A 208 0.50 19.97 -3.83
C TYR A 208 -0.90 19.70 -4.39
N ALA A 209 -1.92 20.38 -3.90
CA ALA A 209 -3.28 20.30 -4.43
C ALA A 209 -3.45 21.02 -5.80
N ILE A 210 -2.35 21.53 -6.35
CA ILE A 210 -2.28 22.24 -7.64
C ILE A 210 -2.39 21.33 -8.87
N TYR A 211 -2.14 20.02 -8.71
CA TYR A 211 -2.18 19.08 -9.83
C TYR A 211 -3.63 18.79 -10.23
N LYS A 212 -3.82 18.50 -11.54
CA LYS A 212 -5.14 18.16 -12.07
C LYS A 212 -5.43 16.67 -11.90
N GLN A 213 -6.68 16.36 -11.61
CA GLN A 213 -7.17 14.99 -11.67
C GLN A 213 -7.07 14.48 -13.11
N PRO A 214 -6.56 13.25 -13.34
CA PRO A 214 -6.55 12.66 -14.67
C PRO A 214 -7.98 12.42 -15.17
N SER A 215 -8.20 12.56 -16.49
CA SER A 215 -9.51 12.27 -17.08
C SER A 215 -9.82 10.76 -17.02
N LYS A 216 -11.10 10.41 -16.96
CA LYS A 216 -11.54 9.00 -17.02
C LYS A 216 -11.03 8.30 -18.29
N VAL A 217 -11.06 8.99 -19.43
CA VAL A 217 -10.56 8.47 -20.71
C VAL A 217 -9.07 8.13 -20.63
N PHE A 218 -8.27 9.02 -20.01
CA PHE A 218 -6.85 8.78 -19.81
C PHE A 218 -6.60 7.57 -18.92
N MET A 219 -7.30 7.46 -17.79
CA MET A 219 -7.18 6.33 -16.86
C MET A 219 -7.59 5.00 -17.53
N GLN A 220 -8.68 4.99 -18.31
CA GLN A 220 -9.12 3.81 -19.05
C GLN A 220 -8.08 3.38 -20.09
N ARG A 221 -7.54 4.32 -20.87
CA ARG A 221 -6.47 4.05 -21.85
C ARG A 221 -5.23 3.44 -21.19
N LEU A 222 -4.80 3.97 -20.04
CA LEU A 222 -3.69 3.37 -19.29
C LEU A 222 -4.05 1.95 -18.81
N GLY A 223 -5.26 1.76 -18.28
CA GLY A 223 -5.71 0.45 -17.81
C GLY A 223 -5.77 -0.60 -18.95
N GLU A 224 -6.21 -0.21 -20.14
CA GLU A 224 -6.25 -1.08 -21.32
C GLU A 224 -4.86 -1.58 -21.70
N ARG A 225 -3.84 -0.71 -21.67
CA ARG A 225 -2.45 -1.10 -21.94
C ARG A 225 -1.98 -2.21 -21.01
N PHE A 226 -2.26 -2.14 -19.72
CA PHE A 226 -1.93 -3.22 -18.78
C PHE A 226 -2.72 -4.50 -19.09
N ARG A 227 -4.02 -4.40 -19.46
CA ARG A 227 -4.83 -5.57 -19.82
C ARG A 227 -4.35 -6.27 -21.10
N GLU A 228 -3.85 -5.51 -22.08
CA GLU A 228 -3.24 -6.05 -23.31
C GLU A 228 -1.99 -6.92 -23.01
N HIS A 229 -1.33 -6.67 -21.85
CA HIS A 229 -0.22 -7.48 -21.34
C HIS A 229 -0.65 -8.54 -20.30
N GLY A 230 -1.96 -8.82 -20.20
CA GLY A 230 -2.50 -9.91 -19.39
C GLY A 230 -2.75 -9.58 -17.91
N PHE A 231 -2.56 -8.33 -17.47
CA PHE A 231 -2.82 -7.96 -16.09
C PHE A 231 -4.31 -7.77 -15.78
N GLU A 232 -4.75 -8.22 -14.61
CA GLU A 232 -6.00 -7.73 -14.01
C GLU A 232 -5.82 -6.27 -13.58
N VAL A 233 -6.75 -5.38 -13.96
CA VAL A 233 -6.61 -3.93 -13.68
C VAL A 233 -7.84 -3.39 -12.98
N VAL A 234 -7.61 -2.79 -11.82
CA VAL A 234 -8.59 -2.00 -11.07
C VAL A 234 -8.28 -0.51 -11.23
N ILE A 235 -9.27 0.30 -11.55
CA ILE A 235 -9.16 1.76 -11.65
C ILE A 235 -10.09 2.40 -10.62
N VAL A 236 -9.54 3.26 -9.75
CA VAL A 236 -10.28 3.95 -8.69
C VAL A 236 -10.05 5.46 -8.70
#